data_53eb207e0f7728061b4a620bc19a08c1
#
_entry.id   53eb207e0f7728061b4a620bc19a08c1
#
_cell.length_a   1.000
_cell.length_b   1.000
_cell.length_c   1.000
_cell.angle_alpha   90.00
_cell.angle_beta   90.00
_cell.angle_gamma   90.00
#
_symmetry.space_group_name_H-M   'P 1'
#
loop_
_entity.id
_entity.type
_entity.pdbx_description
1 polymer ?
#
loop_
_entity_poly.entity_id
_entity_poly.type
_entity_poly.pdbx_seq_one_letter_code
_entity_poly.pdbx_strand_id
1 'polypeptide(L)'
;ARSSNLIEEPRRSKYLSYKLEGILDSSINVCVTYDPTKSGSFVIGRTSIPETGMFSVCCAVQNMWLAARTEGIGVGWVSILSNETLRNVLHIPDHVVPIAYLCLGHVNKFESKPDLEKSGWLPRLKLDDVIYHEEWLQDEPKIVR
;
A
#
# COMPACT_ATOMS: atom_id res chain seq x y z
N ALA A 1 17.49 2.89 3.10
CA ALA A 1 18.20 1.78 2.43
C ALA A 1 17.19 0.68 2.12
N ARG A 2 17.23 0.11 0.89
CA ARG A 2 16.39 -1.02 0.49
C ARG A 2 16.79 -2.25 1.28
N SER A 3 15.83 -3.01 1.82
CA SER A 3 16.08 -4.27 2.54
C SER A 3 16.52 -5.42 1.59
N SER A 4 17.39 -5.11 0.63
CA SER A 4 17.83 -6.08 -0.39
C SER A 4 18.66 -7.23 0.19
N ASN A 5 19.23 -7.05 1.37
CA ASN A 5 20.06 -8.07 2.03
C ASN A 5 19.24 -9.28 2.53
N LEU A 6 17.91 -9.15 2.58
CA LEU A 6 16.99 -10.23 2.95
C LEU A 6 16.54 -11.07 1.76
N ILE A 7 16.98 -10.72 0.55
CA ILE A 7 16.53 -11.34 -0.69
C ILE A 7 17.73 -12.02 -1.35
N GLU A 8 17.59 -13.30 -1.66
CA GLU A 8 18.62 -14.09 -2.37
C GLU A 8 18.57 -13.86 -3.89
N GLU A 9 19.70 -14.13 -4.57
CA GLU A 9 19.74 -14.11 -6.03
C GLU A 9 18.90 -15.27 -6.63
N PRO A 10 18.30 -15.11 -7.82
CA PRO A 10 18.34 -13.93 -8.70
C PRO A 10 17.29 -12.84 -8.37
N ARG A 11 16.46 -13.06 -7.36
CA ARG A 11 15.40 -12.11 -6.96
C ARG A 11 15.95 -10.78 -6.46
N ARG A 12 17.12 -10.79 -5.83
CA ARG A 12 17.77 -9.57 -5.33
C ARG A 12 18.11 -8.60 -6.47
N SER A 13 18.77 -9.08 -7.51
CA SER A 13 19.10 -8.27 -8.69
C SER A 13 17.84 -7.69 -9.32
N LYS A 14 16.79 -8.49 -9.43
CA LYS A 14 15.48 -8.07 -9.93
C LYS A 14 14.83 -7.00 -9.04
N TYR A 15 14.86 -7.18 -7.71
CA TYR A 15 14.35 -6.19 -6.76
C TYR A 15 15.09 -4.85 -6.89
N LEU A 16 16.40 -4.87 -7.05
CA LEU A 16 17.22 -3.67 -7.22
C LEU A 16 16.98 -2.97 -8.55
N SER A 17 16.53 -3.70 -9.58
CA SER A 17 16.22 -3.13 -10.90
C SER A 17 14.87 -2.39 -10.93
N TYR A 18 13.99 -2.58 -9.94
CA TYR A 18 12.74 -1.85 -9.90
C TYR A 18 12.97 -0.36 -9.67
N LYS A 19 12.36 0.44 -10.54
CA LYS A 19 12.37 1.90 -10.44
C LYS A 19 11.50 2.31 -9.23
N LEU A 20 12.12 2.88 -8.21
CA LEU A 20 11.44 3.36 -6.99
C LEU A 20 11.49 4.90 -6.87
N GLU A 21 11.73 5.57 -7.98
CA GLU A 21 11.93 7.03 -8.03
C GLU A 21 10.61 7.80 -8.21
N GLY A 22 9.47 7.12 -8.08
CA GLY A 22 8.15 7.75 -8.23
C GLY A 22 7.95 8.99 -7.37
N ILE A 23 8.61 9.07 -6.20
CA ILE A 23 8.56 10.24 -5.32
C ILE A 23 9.15 11.48 -6.00
N LEU A 24 10.22 11.31 -6.79
CA LEU A 24 10.88 12.41 -7.49
C LEU A 24 10.21 12.73 -8.83
N ASP A 25 9.63 11.72 -9.48
CA ASP A 25 9.05 11.82 -10.81
C ASP A 25 7.58 12.28 -10.79
N SER A 26 6.87 12.09 -9.67
CA SER A 26 5.45 12.43 -9.56
C SER A 26 5.23 13.91 -9.35
N SER A 27 4.17 14.44 -9.96
CA SER A 27 3.81 15.86 -9.83
C SER A 27 3.34 16.22 -8.41
N ILE A 28 2.70 15.28 -7.73
CA ILE A 28 2.15 15.47 -6.38
C ILE A 28 2.49 14.26 -5.52
N ASN A 29 2.92 14.54 -4.28
CA ASN A 29 3.09 13.52 -3.24
C ASN A 29 2.15 13.81 -2.07
N VAL A 30 1.42 12.79 -1.62
CA VAL A 30 0.44 12.90 -0.54
C VAL A 30 0.77 11.89 0.56
N CYS A 31 0.98 12.39 1.76
CA CYS A 31 1.05 11.54 2.93
C CYS A 31 -0.32 11.47 3.59
N VAL A 32 -0.93 10.29 3.60
CA VAL A 32 -2.22 10.05 4.26
C VAL A 32 -1.97 9.53 5.66
N THR A 33 -2.58 10.16 6.65
CA THR A 33 -2.36 9.84 8.06
C THR A 33 -3.66 9.48 8.76
N TYR A 34 -3.55 8.70 9.82
CA TYR A 34 -4.62 8.42 10.77
C TYR A 34 -4.33 9.13 12.09
N ASP A 35 -5.24 10.03 12.51
CA ASP A 35 -5.20 10.68 13.81
C ASP A 35 -6.32 10.09 14.69
N PRO A 36 -5.98 9.26 15.69
CA PRO A 36 -6.97 8.64 16.57
C PRO A 36 -7.76 9.66 17.40
N THR A 37 -7.25 10.88 17.58
CA THR A 37 -7.88 11.91 18.40
C THR A 37 -9.02 12.64 17.68
N LYS A 38 -9.06 12.57 16.34
CA LYS A 38 -10.06 13.30 15.52
C LYS A 38 -11.45 12.67 15.49
N SER A 39 -11.59 11.42 15.96
CA SER A 39 -12.84 10.68 15.85
C SER A 39 -13.75 10.76 17.08
N GLY A 40 -13.46 11.65 18.02
CA GLY A 40 -14.19 11.75 19.30
C GLY A 40 -13.79 10.70 20.33
N SER A 41 -14.36 10.83 21.53
CA SER A 41 -14.00 9.99 22.69
C SER A 41 -14.55 8.57 22.62
N PHE A 42 -15.64 8.36 21.88
CA PHE A 42 -16.27 7.05 21.72
C PHE A 42 -16.68 6.82 20.26
N VAL A 43 -16.19 5.73 19.68
CA VAL A 43 -16.55 5.31 18.32
C VAL A 43 -17.04 3.87 18.38
N ILE A 44 -18.26 3.65 17.88
CA ILE A 44 -18.88 2.33 17.82
C ILE A 44 -17.98 1.35 17.05
N GLY A 45 -17.74 0.18 17.64
CA GLY A 45 -16.91 -0.89 17.06
C GLY A 45 -15.41 -0.76 17.32
N ARG A 46 -14.87 0.42 17.59
CA ARG A 46 -13.44 0.61 17.88
C ARG A 46 -13.01 -0.01 19.21
N THR A 47 -13.92 -0.15 20.16
CA THR A 47 -13.68 -0.84 21.43
C THR A 47 -13.41 -2.32 21.26
N SER A 48 -13.97 -2.94 20.21
CA SER A 48 -13.79 -4.35 19.89
C SER A 48 -12.64 -4.59 18.91
N ILE A 49 -12.49 -3.72 17.93
CA ILE A 49 -11.43 -3.78 16.90
C ILE A 49 -10.80 -2.39 16.79
N PRO A 50 -9.76 -2.09 17.58
CA PRO A 50 -9.13 -0.77 17.62
C PRO A 50 -8.61 -0.29 16.26
N GLU A 51 -8.22 -1.22 15.38
CA GLU A 51 -7.64 -0.95 14.07
C GLU A 51 -8.65 -0.45 13.03
N THR A 52 -9.95 -0.50 13.30
CA THR A 52 -11.00 -0.08 12.34
C THR A 52 -10.83 1.35 11.84
N GLY A 53 -10.25 2.23 12.64
CA GLY A 53 -9.91 3.58 12.21
C GLY A 53 -8.88 3.60 11.08
N MET A 54 -7.84 2.77 11.15
CA MET A 54 -6.83 2.62 10.09
C MET A 54 -7.44 1.94 8.85
N PHE A 55 -8.29 0.94 9.04
CA PHE A 55 -8.98 0.29 7.91
C PHE A 55 -9.87 1.26 7.14
N SER A 56 -10.56 2.17 7.85
CA SER A 56 -11.33 3.24 7.23
C SER A 56 -10.46 4.18 6.39
N VAL A 57 -9.26 4.52 6.85
CA VAL A 57 -8.30 5.34 6.07
C VAL A 57 -7.82 4.56 4.84
N CYS A 58 -7.55 3.26 4.95
CA CYS A 58 -7.18 2.43 3.80
C CYS A 58 -8.29 2.40 2.74
N CYS A 59 -9.56 2.29 3.15
CA CYS A 59 -10.71 2.40 2.24
C CYS A 59 -10.78 3.78 1.55
N ALA A 60 -10.49 4.85 2.28
CA ALA A 60 -10.44 6.21 1.70
C ALA A 60 -9.31 6.33 0.67
N VAL A 61 -8.13 5.75 0.93
CA VAL A 61 -7.03 5.67 -0.04
C VAL A 61 -7.45 4.91 -1.29
N GLN A 62 -8.12 3.76 -1.14
CA GLN A 62 -8.63 2.98 -2.27
C GLN A 62 -9.64 3.78 -3.10
N ASN A 63 -10.58 4.48 -2.45
CA ASN A 63 -11.56 5.33 -3.15
C ASN A 63 -10.87 6.48 -3.91
N MET A 64 -9.89 7.13 -3.30
CA MET A 64 -9.09 8.17 -3.96
C MET A 64 -8.36 7.61 -5.19
N TRP A 65 -7.82 6.40 -5.10
CA TRP A 65 -7.14 5.74 -6.22
C TRP A 65 -8.09 5.46 -7.38
N LEU A 66 -9.28 4.93 -7.08
CA LEU A 66 -10.30 4.68 -8.09
C LEU A 66 -10.78 5.99 -8.74
N ALA A 67 -11.04 7.04 -7.95
CA ALA A 67 -11.42 8.35 -8.47
C ALA A 67 -10.32 8.96 -9.35
N ALA A 68 -9.06 8.94 -8.92
CA ALA A 68 -7.93 9.41 -9.72
C ALA A 68 -7.84 8.65 -11.06
N ARG A 69 -8.12 7.34 -11.05
CA ARG A 69 -8.13 6.52 -12.27
C ARG A 69 -9.17 6.98 -13.27
N THR A 70 -10.36 7.43 -12.84
CA THR A 70 -11.40 7.96 -13.74
C THR A 70 -10.98 9.27 -14.40
N GLU A 71 -10.14 10.05 -13.74
CA GLU A 71 -9.58 11.30 -14.25
C GLU A 71 -8.27 11.11 -15.05
N GLY A 72 -7.88 9.87 -15.32
CA GLY A 72 -6.63 9.57 -16.03
C GLY A 72 -5.36 9.81 -15.23
N ILE A 73 -5.47 9.92 -13.90
CA ILE A 73 -4.35 10.14 -12.98
C ILE A 73 -3.86 8.80 -12.43
N GLY A 74 -2.56 8.56 -12.54
CA GLY A 74 -1.89 7.44 -11.91
C GLY A 74 -1.65 7.70 -10.43
N VAL A 75 -1.83 6.67 -9.62
CA VAL A 75 -1.50 6.68 -8.19
C VAL A 75 -0.56 5.53 -7.89
N GLY A 76 0.54 5.81 -7.21
CA GLY A 76 1.50 4.81 -6.73
C GLY A 76 1.59 4.87 -5.20
N TRP A 77 1.35 3.75 -4.52
CA TRP A 77 1.54 3.64 -3.07
C TRP A 77 2.97 3.19 -2.79
N VAL A 78 3.77 4.08 -2.21
CA VAL A 78 5.16 3.79 -1.85
C VAL A 78 5.22 3.24 -0.44
N SER A 79 5.72 2.01 -0.29
CA SER A 79 5.88 1.33 0.99
C SER A 79 7.35 1.14 1.42
N ILE A 80 8.30 1.49 0.55
CA ILE A 80 9.74 1.41 0.86
C ILE A 80 10.20 2.74 1.45
N LEU A 81 9.57 3.12 2.56
CA LEU A 81 9.85 4.32 3.32
C LEU A 81 9.95 3.98 4.80
N SER A 82 10.72 4.76 5.55
CA SER A 82 10.72 4.71 7.01
C SER A 82 9.64 5.67 7.54
N ASN A 83 8.73 5.18 8.37
CA ASN A 83 7.74 6.02 9.05
C ASN A 83 8.40 7.06 9.94
N GLU A 84 9.54 6.73 10.57
CA GLU A 84 10.34 7.66 11.35
C GLU A 84 10.86 8.82 10.47
N THR A 85 11.41 8.50 9.31
CA THR A 85 11.87 9.51 8.35
C THR A 85 10.70 10.40 7.89
N LEU A 86 9.53 9.82 7.58
CA LEU A 86 8.33 10.59 7.22
C LEU A 86 7.89 11.54 8.34
N ARG A 87 7.88 11.06 9.58
CA ARG A 87 7.53 11.89 10.76
C ARG A 87 8.46 13.08 10.88
N ASN A 88 9.76 12.85 10.78
CA ASN A 88 10.77 13.89 10.90
C ASN A 88 10.66 14.94 9.78
N VAL A 89 10.52 14.48 8.52
CA VAL A 89 10.48 15.39 7.36
C VAL A 89 9.18 16.18 7.30
N LEU A 90 8.04 15.55 7.64
CA LEU A 90 6.71 16.15 7.54
C LEU A 90 6.19 16.69 8.88
N HIS A 91 7.00 16.63 9.93
CA HIS A 91 6.65 17.08 11.29
C HIS A 91 5.35 16.43 11.81
N ILE A 92 5.17 15.12 11.56
CA ILE A 92 3.99 14.36 11.97
C ILE A 92 4.08 14.07 13.47
N PRO A 93 3.09 14.47 14.29
CA PRO A 93 3.10 14.17 15.73
C PRO A 93 3.13 12.67 16.02
N ASP A 94 3.70 12.27 17.17
CA ASP A 94 3.89 10.86 17.53
C ASP A 94 2.60 10.05 17.60
N HIS A 95 1.50 10.66 18.02
CA HIS A 95 0.19 10.01 18.11
C HIS A 95 -0.51 9.82 16.75
N VAL A 96 -0.03 10.48 15.71
CA VAL A 96 -0.58 10.38 14.34
C VAL A 96 0.16 9.30 13.57
N VAL A 97 -0.56 8.39 12.92
CA VAL A 97 0.02 7.24 12.22
C VAL A 97 0.07 7.50 10.72
N PRO A 98 1.26 7.53 10.08
CA PRO A 98 1.36 7.52 8.63
C PRO A 98 0.82 6.19 8.09
N ILE A 99 -0.18 6.25 7.21
CA ILE A 99 -0.82 5.07 6.61
C ILE A 99 -0.34 4.85 5.18
N ALA A 100 -0.30 5.89 4.38
CA ALA A 100 0.11 5.79 3.00
C ALA A 100 0.94 6.99 2.56
N TYR A 101 1.94 6.73 1.72
CA TYR A 101 2.62 7.76 0.95
C TYR A 101 2.34 7.51 -0.52
N LEU A 102 1.64 8.43 -1.15
CA LEU A 102 1.10 8.27 -2.49
C LEU A 102 1.79 9.25 -3.44
N CYS A 103 2.20 8.74 -4.60
CA CYS A 103 2.70 9.51 -5.72
C CYS A 103 1.59 9.62 -6.76
N LEU A 104 1.21 10.83 -7.13
CA LEU A 104 0.14 11.09 -8.09
C LEU A 104 0.67 11.89 -9.29
N GLY A 105 0.19 11.55 -10.48
CA GLY A 105 0.56 12.26 -11.69
C GLY A 105 -0.06 11.67 -12.94
N HIS A 106 0.06 12.41 -14.04
CA HIS A 106 -0.31 11.88 -15.35
C HIS A 106 0.65 10.78 -15.76
N VAL A 107 0.10 9.72 -16.33
CA VAL A 107 0.87 8.57 -16.82
C VAL A 107 0.74 8.46 -18.33
N ASN A 108 1.80 8.01 -19.01
CA ASN A 108 1.78 7.83 -20.46
C ASN A 108 0.74 6.79 -20.89
N LYS A 109 0.57 5.75 -20.07
CA LYS A 109 -0.44 4.71 -20.25
C LYS A 109 -0.72 4.00 -18.94
N PHE A 110 -1.89 3.40 -18.86
CA PHE A 110 -2.22 2.42 -17.84
C PHE A 110 -2.00 1.01 -18.37
N GLU A 111 -1.23 0.24 -17.64
CA GLU A 111 -0.96 -1.14 -18.03
C GLU A 111 -2.19 -2.04 -17.81
N SER A 112 -2.36 -3.05 -18.67
CA SER A 112 -3.47 -4.01 -18.59
C SER A 112 -3.27 -5.08 -17.51
N LYS A 113 -2.02 -5.27 -17.06
CA LYS A 113 -1.65 -6.21 -16.02
C LYS A 113 -0.82 -5.52 -14.95
N PRO A 114 -0.88 -6.00 -13.69
CA PRO A 114 -0.01 -5.50 -12.63
C PRO A 114 1.47 -5.63 -12.98
N ASP A 115 2.28 -4.62 -12.61
CA ASP A 115 3.71 -4.60 -12.93
C ASP A 115 4.47 -5.78 -12.32
N LEU A 116 4.12 -6.21 -11.12
CA LEU A 116 4.73 -7.37 -10.47
C LEU A 116 4.42 -8.68 -11.22
N GLU A 117 3.23 -8.82 -11.79
CA GLU A 117 2.87 -9.96 -12.64
C GLU A 117 3.63 -9.92 -13.97
N LYS A 118 3.65 -8.74 -14.65
CA LYS A 118 4.39 -8.55 -15.91
C LYS A 118 5.88 -8.85 -15.75
N SER A 119 6.44 -8.43 -14.63
CA SER A 119 7.85 -8.66 -14.32
C SER A 119 8.14 -10.10 -13.89
N GLY A 120 7.10 -10.95 -13.68
CA GLY A 120 7.24 -12.32 -13.19
C GLY A 120 7.73 -12.37 -11.72
N TRP A 121 7.45 -11.34 -10.93
CA TRP A 121 7.77 -11.34 -9.49
C TRP A 121 6.83 -12.25 -8.71
N LEU A 122 5.51 -12.03 -8.88
CA LEU A 122 4.45 -12.87 -8.33
C LEU A 122 3.24 -12.83 -9.29
N PRO A 123 2.61 -13.98 -9.58
CA PRO A 123 1.36 -14.02 -10.30
C PRO A 123 0.22 -13.48 -9.42
N ARG A 124 -0.86 -13.06 -10.06
CA ARG A 124 -2.11 -12.80 -9.36
C ARG A 124 -2.70 -14.12 -8.87
N LEU A 125 -3.15 -14.16 -7.62
CA LEU A 125 -3.88 -15.30 -7.09
C LEU A 125 -5.24 -15.43 -7.80
N LYS A 126 -5.73 -16.64 -7.95
CA LYS A 126 -7.09 -16.88 -8.40
C LYS A 126 -8.06 -16.55 -7.25
N LEU A 127 -9.24 -16.07 -7.61
CA LEU A 127 -10.24 -15.69 -6.61
C LEU A 127 -10.63 -16.89 -5.72
N ASP A 128 -10.81 -18.05 -6.33
CA ASP A 128 -11.18 -19.28 -5.63
C ASP A 128 -10.12 -19.77 -4.62
N ASP A 129 -8.86 -19.34 -4.80
CA ASP A 129 -7.76 -19.69 -3.87
C ASP A 129 -7.78 -18.84 -2.59
N VAL A 130 -8.62 -17.80 -2.53
CA VAL A 130 -8.66 -16.83 -1.42
C VAL A 130 -10.07 -16.58 -0.88
N ILE A 131 -11.07 -17.28 -1.39
CA ILE A 131 -12.44 -17.24 -0.89
C ILE A 131 -12.73 -18.52 -0.14
N TYR A 132 -13.22 -18.38 1.07
CA TYR A 132 -13.72 -19.47 1.91
C TYR A 132 -15.20 -19.23 2.19
N HIS A 133 -16.00 -20.29 2.20
CA HIS A 133 -17.43 -20.23 2.45
C HIS A 133 -17.72 -20.73 3.86
N GLU A 134 -18.41 -19.89 4.67
CA GLU A 134 -18.86 -20.13 6.04
C GLU A 134 -17.73 -20.31 7.07
N GLU A 135 -16.69 -21.09 6.79
CA GLU A 135 -15.57 -21.34 7.69
C GLU A 135 -14.23 -21.35 6.95
N TRP A 136 -13.16 -21.11 7.69
CA TRP A 136 -11.80 -21.19 7.18
C TRP A 136 -11.39 -22.65 7.02
N LEU A 137 -11.14 -23.12 5.79
CA LEU A 137 -10.67 -24.47 5.52
C LEU A 137 -9.23 -24.63 6.00
N GLN A 138 -8.92 -25.77 6.65
CA GLN A 138 -7.60 -26.04 7.25
C GLN A 138 -6.51 -26.37 6.21
N ASP A 139 -6.86 -26.62 4.95
CA ASP A 139 -5.89 -26.81 3.89
C ASP A 139 -5.31 -25.44 3.49
N GLU A 140 -4.19 -25.09 4.10
CA GLU A 140 -3.46 -23.85 3.77
C GLU A 140 -3.20 -23.79 2.26
N PRO A 141 -3.59 -22.69 1.58
CA PRO A 141 -3.17 -22.48 0.22
C PRO A 141 -1.64 -22.49 0.19
N LYS A 142 -1.04 -23.34 -0.62
CA LYS A 142 0.41 -23.40 -0.80
C LYS A 142 0.87 -22.07 -1.36
N ILE A 143 1.30 -21.17 -0.47
CA ILE A 143 1.97 -19.93 -0.87
C ILE A 143 3.23 -20.38 -1.61
N VAL A 144 3.23 -20.20 -2.92
CA VAL A 144 4.42 -20.38 -3.75
C VAL A 144 5.42 -19.31 -3.31
N ARG A 145 6.40 -19.73 -2.51
CA ARG A 145 7.51 -18.88 -2.06
C ARG A 145 8.51 -18.68 -3.18
#